data_7d2ea65ab883b36af64acadbc20071f8
#
_entry.id   7d2ea65ab883b36af64acadbc20071f8
#
_cell.length_a   1.000
_cell.length_b   1.000
_cell.length_c   1.000
_cell.angle_alpha   90.00
_cell.angle_beta   90.00
_cell.angle_gamma   90.00
#
_symmetry.space_group_name_H-M   'P 1'
#
loop_
_entity.id
_entity.type
_entity.pdbx_description
1 polymer ?
#
loop_
_entity_poly.entity_id
_entity_poly.type
_entity_poly.pdbx_seq_one_letter_code
_entity_poly.pdbx_strand_id
1 'polypeptide(L)'
;MGKFIKRWIRKNIPDAFCQTDKLGNIYVTRGKAKDYPCLASHIDQVQKIHSEDFVCIDSKDIILGYSPRNRRQEGLGADDKNGIWIALKCLKEYECMKAVFFVGEEKGCIGSSAADLTFFEDCRFVVQSDRRGYKDLVTNIGWNELCSRDFLADTE
;
A
#
# COMPACT_ATOMS: atom_id res chain seq x y z
N MET A 1 -2.30 1.42 -12.14
CA MET A 1 -1.33 1.33 -11.04
C MET A 1 -0.55 0.01 -11.07
N GLY A 2 -1.17 -1.16 -11.06
CA GLY A 2 -0.47 -2.46 -11.00
C GLY A 2 0.63 -2.68 -12.03
N LYS A 3 0.44 -2.25 -13.29
CA LYS A 3 1.52 -2.30 -14.31
C LYS A 3 2.73 -1.43 -13.93
N PHE A 4 2.49 -0.28 -13.29
CA PHE A 4 3.55 0.59 -12.80
C PHE A 4 4.35 -0.10 -11.69
N ILE A 5 3.69 -0.63 -10.66
CA ILE A 5 4.31 -1.33 -9.53
C ILE A 5 5.22 -2.44 -10.03
N LYS A 6 4.69 -3.36 -10.87
CA LYS A 6 5.46 -4.49 -11.41
C LYS A 6 6.68 -4.04 -12.25
N ARG A 7 6.53 -2.99 -13.05
CA ARG A 7 7.63 -2.42 -13.83
C ARG A 7 8.69 -1.78 -12.94
N TRP A 8 8.24 -1.06 -11.91
CA TRP A 8 9.14 -0.38 -10.97
C TRP A 8 9.96 -1.41 -10.17
N ILE A 9 9.32 -2.47 -9.64
CA ILE A 9 9.99 -3.56 -8.92
C ILE A 9 11.03 -4.22 -9.82
N ARG A 10 10.64 -4.64 -11.02
CA ARG A 10 11.57 -5.29 -11.96
C ARG A 10 12.80 -4.43 -12.27
N LYS A 11 12.62 -3.11 -12.35
CA LYS A 11 13.71 -2.17 -12.65
C LYS A 11 14.63 -1.93 -11.46
N ASN A 12 14.07 -1.82 -10.25
CA ASN A 12 14.80 -1.31 -9.08
C ASN A 12 15.16 -2.41 -8.07
N ILE A 13 14.50 -3.57 -8.13
CA ILE A 13 14.67 -4.70 -7.21
C ILE A 13 14.57 -6.00 -8.04
N PRO A 14 15.52 -6.26 -8.94
CA PRO A 14 15.44 -7.39 -9.88
C PRO A 14 15.49 -8.76 -9.20
N ASP A 15 15.95 -8.82 -7.96
CA ASP A 15 16.00 -9.98 -7.09
C ASP A 15 14.68 -10.29 -6.37
N ALA A 16 13.70 -9.39 -6.42
CA ALA A 16 12.40 -9.63 -5.81
C ALA A 16 11.52 -10.54 -6.69
N PHE A 17 10.89 -11.52 -6.04
CA PHE A 17 9.87 -12.35 -6.66
C PHE A 17 8.51 -11.63 -6.60
N CYS A 18 7.85 -11.51 -7.74
CA CYS A 18 6.59 -10.80 -7.87
C CYS A 18 5.56 -11.66 -8.60
N GLN A 19 4.45 -11.97 -7.96
CA GLN A 19 3.34 -12.73 -8.51
C GLN A 19 2.04 -11.93 -8.47
N THR A 20 1.05 -12.33 -9.26
CA THR A 20 -0.26 -11.68 -9.33
C THR A 20 -1.32 -12.77 -9.34
N ASP A 21 -2.33 -12.65 -8.49
CA ASP A 21 -3.46 -13.56 -8.47
C ASP A 21 -4.51 -13.25 -9.57
N LYS A 22 -5.57 -14.04 -9.61
CA LYS A 22 -6.65 -13.92 -10.62
C LYS A 22 -7.45 -12.62 -10.48
N LEU A 23 -7.49 -12.02 -9.30
CA LEU A 23 -8.17 -10.75 -9.04
C LEU A 23 -7.30 -9.55 -9.43
N GLY A 24 -5.97 -9.74 -9.47
CA GLY A 24 -5.02 -8.68 -9.75
C GLY A 24 -4.26 -8.17 -8.53
N ASN A 25 -4.42 -8.81 -7.35
CA ASN A 25 -3.56 -8.54 -6.21
C ASN A 25 -2.11 -8.87 -6.57
N ILE A 26 -1.18 -8.05 -6.11
CA ILE A 26 0.24 -8.23 -6.39
C ILE A 26 0.94 -8.58 -5.09
N TYR A 27 1.63 -9.72 -5.08
CA TYR A 27 2.40 -10.23 -3.95
C TYR A 27 3.87 -10.17 -4.29
N VAL A 28 4.68 -9.67 -3.38
CA VAL A 28 6.12 -9.46 -3.57
C VAL A 28 6.87 -10.05 -2.39
N THR A 29 7.88 -10.86 -2.70
CA THR A 29 8.83 -11.37 -1.69
C THR A 29 10.24 -11.00 -2.14
N ARG A 30 11.00 -10.38 -1.24
CA ARG A 30 12.42 -10.11 -1.43
C ARG A 30 13.25 -10.87 -0.38
N GLY A 31 14.32 -11.47 -0.83
CA GLY A 31 15.27 -12.23 0.01
C GLY A 31 14.74 -13.55 0.53
N LYS A 32 15.50 -14.16 1.44
CA LYS A 32 15.15 -15.42 2.13
C LYS A 32 15.29 -15.22 3.63
N ALA A 33 14.23 -15.37 4.36
CA ALA A 33 14.17 -15.28 5.82
C ALA A 33 13.27 -16.39 6.38
N LYS A 34 13.38 -16.65 7.68
CA LYS A 34 12.47 -17.55 8.40
C LYS A 34 11.08 -16.92 8.54
N ASP A 35 11.07 -15.61 8.80
CA ASP A 35 9.88 -14.78 8.92
C ASP A 35 10.15 -13.40 8.32
N TYR A 36 9.08 -12.74 7.88
CA TYR A 36 9.16 -11.49 7.15
C TYR A 36 8.30 -10.40 7.79
N PRO A 37 8.78 -9.15 7.85
CA PRO A 37 7.89 -8.01 7.90
C PRO A 37 7.13 -7.91 6.57
N CYS A 38 5.85 -7.54 6.63
CA CYS A 38 5.03 -7.35 5.43
C CYS A 38 4.35 -5.99 5.45
N LEU A 39 4.37 -5.29 4.32
CA LEU A 39 3.60 -4.08 4.11
C LEU A 39 2.44 -4.34 3.16
N ALA A 40 1.24 -3.88 3.56
CA ALA A 40 0.05 -3.93 2.74
C ALA A 40 -0.37 -2.53 2.29
N SER A 41 -0.86 -2.42 1.07
CA SER A 41 -1.46 -1.21 0.52
C SER A 41 -2.47 -1.57 -0.57
N HIS A 42 -3.29 -0.61 -1.04
CA HIS A 42 -4.20 -0.87 -2.15
C HIS A 42 -3.88 -0.03 -3.40
N ILE A 43 -4.33 -0.50 -4.56
CA ILE A 43 -3.95 0.08 -5.86
C ILE A 43 -5.07 0.80 -6.58
N ASP A 44 -6.28 0.70 -6.10
CA ASP A 44 -7.43 1.45 -6.61
C ASP A 44 -7.55 2.81 -5.92
N GLN A 45 -8.49 3.59 -6.35
CA GLN A 45 -8.79 4.92 -5.82
C GLN A 45 -10.26 5.26 -6.07
N VAL A 46 -10.84 6.11 -5.24
CA VAL A 46 -12.23 6.56 -5.36
C VAL A 46 -12.46 7.30 -6.67
N GLN A 47 -11.65 8.31 -6.95
CA GLN A 47 -11.77 9.09 -8.18
C GLN A 47 -11.02 8.43 -9.32
N LYS A 48 -11.76 7.87 -10.30
CA LYS A 48 -11.19 7.13 -11.43
C LYS A 48 -10.89 8.01 -12.65
N ILE A 49 -11.65 9.08 -12.83
CA ILE A 49 -11.58 9.98 -13.98
C ILE A 49 -11.38 11.39 -13.47
N HIS A 50 -10.35 12.04 -13.97
CA HIS A 50 -10.06 13.44 -13.71
C HIS A 50 -10.62 14.32 -14.83
N SER A 51 -10.83 15.59 -14.53
CA SER A 51 -11.16 16.60 -15.54
C SER A 51 -10.04 16.69 -16.59
N GLU A 52 -10.41 17.07 -17.83
CA GLU A 52 -9.39 17.21 -18.91
C GLU A 52 -8.30 18.23 -18.59
N ASP A 53 -8.64 19.24 -17.81
CA ASP A 53 -7.74 20.30 -17.37
C ASP A 53 -7.14 20.04 -15.98
N PHE A 54 -7.15 18.78 -15.52
CA PHE A 54 -6.55 18.40 -14.25
C PHE A 54 -5.07 18.77 -14.20
N VAL A 55 -4.70 19.44 -13.12
CA VAL A 55 -3.31 19.80 -12.80
C VAL A 55 -2.95 19.33 -11.40
N CYS A 56 -1.68 18.97 -11.23
CA CYS A 56 -1.11 18.72 -9.93
C CYS A 56 -0.42 20.01 -9.47
N ILE A 57 -0.89 20.58 -8.37
CA ILE A 57 -0.27 21.75 -7.74
C ILE A 57 0.67 21.20 -6.66
N ASP A 58 1.95 21.48 -6.82
CA ASP A 58 3.01 21.13 -5.88
C ASP A 58 3.50 22.41 -5.21
N SER A 59 3.31 22.52 -3.92
CA SER A 59 3.87 23.55 -3.05
C SER A 59 4.78 22.88 -2.01
N LYS A 60 5.57 23.67 -1.27
CA LYS A 60 6.55 23.13 -0.31
C LYS A 60 5.96 22.08 0.65
N ASP A 61 4.70 22.27 1.06
CA ASP A 61 4.10 21.49 2.15
C ASP A 61 2.88 20.67 1.69
N ILE A 62 2.35 20.96 0.51
CA ILE A 62 1.09 20.36 0.04
C ILE A 62 1.17 20.04 -1.44
N ILE A 63 0.75 18.83 -1.79
CA ILE A 63 0.49 18.43 -3.17
C ILE A 63 -1.01 18.19 -3.30
N LEU A 64 -1.65 18.85 -4.26
CA LEU A 64 -3.08 18.69 -4.49
C LEU A 64 -3.44 18.58 -5.97
N GLY A 65 -4.49 17.84 -6.27
CA GLY A 65 -5.11 17.81 -7.58
C GLY A 65 -6.15 18.90 -7.70
N TYR A 66 -6.21 19.58 -8.84
CA TYR A 66 -7.13 20.69 -9.07
C TYR A 66 -7.58 20.75 -10.54
N SER A 67 -8.83 21.10 -10.76
CA SER A 67 -9.35 21.47 -12.07
C SER A 67 -9.60 22.98 -12.12
N PRO A 68 -8.81 23.76 -12.84
CA PRO A 68 -8.99 25.20 -12.98
C PRO A 68 -10.34 25.60 -13.59
N ARG A 69 -10.80 24.89 -14.62
CA ARG A 69 -12.10 25.17 -15.26
C ARG A 69 -13.26 24.96 -14.31
N ASN A 70 -13.23 23.83 -13.59
CA ASN A 70 -14.31 23.49 -12.65
C ASN A 70 -14.11 24.14 -11.27
N ARG A 71 -12.99 24.83 -11.04
CA ARG A 71 -12.62 25.48 -9.78
C ARG A 71 -12.80 24.56 -8.57
N ARG A 72 -12.39 23.30 -8.70
CA ARG A 72 -12.55 22.29 -7.64
C ARG A 72 -11.28 21.46 -7.45
N GLN A 73 -11.10 21.03 -6.22
CA GLN A 73 -10.10 20.02 -5.89
C GLN A 73 -10.54 18.67 -6.44
N GLU A 74 -9.57 17.92 -6.96
CA GLU A 74 -9.74 16.54 -7.41
C GLU A 74 -8.75 15.63 -6.70
N GLY A 75 -9.14 14.37 -6.50
CA GLY A 75 -8.33 13.41 -5.76
C GLY A 75 -7.02 13.08 -6.50
N LEU A 76 -5.91 13.13 -5.81
CA LEU A 76 -4.61 12.63 -6.32
C LEU A 76 -4.50 11.11 -6.24
N GLY A 77 -5.38 10.47 -5.45
CA GLY A 77 -5.25 9.06 -5.05
C GLY A 77 -4.06 8.88 -4.09
N ALA A 78 -3.83 9.84 -3.21
CA ALA A 78 -2.84 9.71 -2.13
C ALA A 78 -3.17 8.52 -1.22
N ASP A 79 -4.43 8.25 -1.10
CA ASP A 79 -5.07 7.05 -0.65
C ASP A 79 -5.18 6.07 -1.85
N ASP A 80 -4.40 4.97 -1.94
CA ASP A 80 -3.26 4.65 -1.04
C ASP A 80 -1.92 4.66 -1.80
N LYS A 81 -1.70 5.63 -2.71
CA LYS A 81 -0.39 5.76 -3.38
C LYS A 81 0.76 6.05 -2.40
N ASN A 82 0.45 6.63 -1.25
CA ASN A 82 1.44 6.85 -0.20
C ASN A 82 1.91 5.51 0.38
N GLY A 83 0.98 4.61 0.69
CA GLY A 83 1.31 3.26 1.14
C GLY A 83 2.05 2.44 0.08
N ILE A 84 1.64 2.56 -1.19
CA ILE A 84 2.39 1.94 -2.30
C ILE A 84 3.83 2.47 -2.32
N TRP A 85 4.02 3.79 -2.20
CA TRP A 85 5.34 4.38 -2.22
C TRP A 85 6.20 3.92 -1.03
N ILE A 86 5.65 3.89 0.17
CA ILE A 86 6.31 3.40 1.38
C ILE A 86 6.73 1.94 1.18
N ALA A 87 5.81 1.07 0.75
CA ALA A 87 6.10 -0.34 0.51
C ALA A 87 7.21 -0.55 -0.52
N LEU A 88 7.20 0.20 -1.63
CA LEU A 88 8.25 0.13 -2.66
C LEU A 88 9.61 0.62 -2.14
N LYS A 89 9.62 1.66 -1.31
CA LYS A 89 10.87 2.17 -0.69
C LYS A 89 11.43 1.17 0.30
N CYS A 90 10.60 0.61 1.17
CA CYS A 90 11.01 -0.42 2.11
C CYS A 90 11.50 -1.69 1.40
N LEU A 91 10.79 -2.15 0.37
CA LEU A 91 11.24 -3.27 -0.46
C LEU A 91 12.62 -3.02 -1.09
N LYS A 92 12.96 -1.77 -1.41
CA LYS A 92 14.27 -1.42 -1.96
C LYS A 92 15.36 -1.35 -0.89
N GLU A 93 15.01 -0.91 0.30
CA GLU A 93 15.95 -0.72 1.43
C GLU A 93 16.28 -2.01 2.15
N TYR A 94 15.26 -2.81 2.47
CA TYR A 94 15.41 -4.03 3.26
C TYR A 94 15.58 -5.25 2.38
N GLU A 95 16.60 -6.07 2.67
CA GLU A 95 16.92 -7.27 1.88
C GLU A 95 15.89 -8.41 2.05
N CYS A 96 15.25 -8.49 3.21
CA CYS A 96 14.26 -9.52 3.51
C CYS A 96 12.95 -8.90 3.94
N MET A 97 11.97 -8.84 3.04
CA MET A 97 10.62 -8.40 3.36
C MET A 97 9.59 -8.84 2.33
N LYS A 98 8.33 -8.76 2.70
CA LYS A 98 7.18 -8.96 1.83
C LYS A 98 6.39 -7.67 1.65
N ALA A 99 5.69 -7.57 0.53
CA ALA A 99 4.67 -6.56 0.33
C ALA A 99 3.49 -7.13 -0.46
N VAL A 100 2.30 -6.63 -0.19
CA VAL A 100 1.09 -6.96 -0.94
C VAL A 100 0.36 -5.69 -1.36
N PHE A 101 -0.13 -5.68 -2.59
CA PHE A 101 -0.88 -4.56 -3.15
C PHE A 101 -2.25 -5.07 -3.59
N PHE A 102 -3.27 -4.73 -2.83
CA PHE A 102 -4.64 -5.21 -3.03
C PHE A 102 -5.40 -4.39 -4.07
N VAL A 103 -6.38 -5.03 -4.71
CA VAL A 103 -7.35 -4.40 -5.60
C VAL A 103 -8.70 -4.26 -4.92
N GLY A 104 -9.48 -3.24 -5.29
CA GLY A 104 -10.87 -3.11 -4.87
C GLY A 104 -11.08 -2.88 -3.37
N GLU A 105 -10.15 -2.20 -2.74
CA GLU A 105 -10.28 -1.77 -1.34
C GLU A 105 -11.47 -0.83 -1.21
N GLU A 106 -11.54 0.21 -2.03
CA GLU A 106 -12.58 1.23 -2.10
C GLU A 106 -13.99 0.69 -2.47
N LYS A 107 -14.09 -0.59 -2.75
CA LYS A 107 -15.33 -1.31 -3.09
C LYS A 107 -15.69 -2.36 -2.05
N GLY A 108 -15.17 -2.22 -0.83
CA GLY A 108 -15.41 -3.14 0.27
C GLY A 108 -14.35 -4.24 0.38
N CYS A 109 -13.07 -3.88 0.24
CA CYS A 109 -11.94 -4.76 0.52
C CYS A 109 -11.94 -6.07 -0.30
N ILE A 110 -12.38 -6.03 -1.57
CA ILE A 110 -12.57 -7.23 -2.42
C ILE A 110 -11.28 -8.04 -2.52
N GLY A 111 -10.15 -7.36 -2.77
CA GLY A 111 -8.86 -8.02 -2.97
C GLY A 111 -8.32 -8.66 -1.70
N SER A 112 -8.36 -7.96 -0.59
CA SER A 112 -7.86 -8.48 0.69
C SER A 112 -8.75 -9.57 1.26
N SER A 113 -10.07 -9.51 1.08
CA SER A 113 -11.01 -10.57 1.49
C SER A 113 -10.79 -11.89 0.77
N ALA A 114 -10.19 -11.87 -0.42
CA ALA A 114 -9.87 -13.04 -1.23
C ALA A 114 -8.35 -13.28 -1.33
N ALA A 115 -7.59 -12.74 -0.40
CA ALA A 115 -6.14 -12.89 -0.40
C ALA A 115 -5.71 -14.35 -0.22
N ASP A 116 -4.59 -14.71 -0.85
CA ASP A 116 -3.92 -15.98 -0.59
C ASP A 116 -3.27 -15.92 0.80
N LEU A 117 -3.91 -16.56 1.77
CA LEU A 117 -3.45 -16.58 3.16
C LEU A 117 -2.10 -17.30 3.32
N THR A 118 -1.75 -18.21 2.41
CA THR A 118 -0.46 -18.90 2.46
C THR A 118 0.73 -17.96 2.29
N PHE A 119 0.51 -16.82 1.61
CA PHE A 119 1.52 -15.77 1.50
C PHE A 119 1.92 -15.17 2.85
N PHE A 120 1.03 -15.20 3.84
CA PHE A 120 1.24 -14.57 5.14
C PHE A 120 1.69 -15.51 6.24
N GLU A 121 1.75 -16.84 6.00
CA GLU A 121 2.09 -17.85 7.01
C GLU A 121 3.47 -17.64 7.65
N ASP A 122 4.40 -17.07 6.90
CA ASP A 122 5.76 -16.73 7.35
C ASP A 122 5.94 -15.23 7.59
N CYS A 123 4.85 -14.46 7.73
CA CYS A 123 4.92 -13.06 8.13
C CYS A 123 4.91 -12.92 9.64
N ARG A 124 5.91 -12.23 10.20
CA ARG A 124 5.95 -11.89 11.62
C ARG A 124 4.87 -10.87 11.98
N PHE A 125 4.63 -9.93 11.08
CA PHE A 125 3.56 -8.92 11.19
C PHE A 125 3.22 -8.36 9.81
N VAL A 126 2.04 -7.75 9.71
CA VAL A 126 1.59 -6.99 8.54
C VAL A 126 1.23 -5.58 8.99
N VAL A 127 1.79 -4.58 8.32
CA VAL A 127 1.46 -3.17 8.55
C VAL A 127 0.83 -2.58 7.30
N GLN A 128 -0.27 -1.84 7.47
CA GLN A 128 -0.91 -1.06 6.41
C GLN A 128 -0.82 0.42 6.76
N SER A 129 -0.31 1.24 5.84
CA SER A 129 -0.13 2.68 6.03
C SER A 129 -1.29 3.52 5.48
N ASP A 130 -2.41 2.88 5.20
CA ASP A 130 -3.65 3.47 4.72
C ASP A 130 -4.43 4.11 5.89
N ARG A 131 -3.88 5.22 6.39
CA ARG A 131 -4.43 5.96 7.52
C ARG A 131 -4.20 7.45 7.34
N ARG A 132 -5.21 8.25 7.65
CA ARG A 132 -5.07 9.70 7.71
C ARG A 132 -4.24 10.10 8.93
N GLY A 133 -3.25 10.97 8.73
CA GLY A 133 -2.34 11.42 9.78
C GLY A 133 -1.00 10.66 9.78
N TYR A 134 -0.22 10.79 10.85
CA TYR A 134 1.13 10.21 10.93
C TYR A 134 1.59 9.88 12.36
N LYS A 135 0.68 9.98 13.34
CA LYS A 135 1.02 9.82 14.77
C LYS A 135 0.24 8.70 15.46
N ASP A 136 -0.73 8.12 14.81
CA ASP A 136 -1.58 7.11 15.42
C ASP A 136 -1.41 5.75 14.76
N LEU A 137 -1.40 4.72 15.59
CA LEU A 137 -1.42 3.33 15.19
C LEU A 137 -2.78 2.74 15.57
N VAL A 138 -3.47 2.18 14.57
CA VAL A 138 -4.74 1.48 14.81
C VAL A 138 -4.43 0.07 15.27
N THR A 139 -4.74 -0.23 16.52
CA THR A 139 -4.49 -1.52 17.17
C THR A 139 -5.74 -2.39 17.27
N ASN A 140 -6.91 -1.78 17.08
CA ASN A 140 -8.20 -2.46 17.18
C ASN A 140 -9.15 -1.99 16.09
N ILE A 141 -9.94 -2.89 15.53
CA ILE A 141 -11.08 -2.58 14.66
C ILE A 141 -12.34 -3.16 15.32
N GLY A 142 -13.22 -2.29 15.82
CA GLY A 142 -14.34 -2.72 16.65
C GLY A 142 -13.83 -3.45 17.89
N TRP A 143 -14.26 -4.71 18.04
CA TRP A 143 -13.85 -5.59 19.14
C TRP A 143 -12.63 -6.48 18.80
N ASN A 144 -12.10 -6.39 17.58
CA ASN A 144 -10.99 -7.22 17.15
C ASN A 144 -9.67 -6.50 17.42
N GLU A 145 -8.83 -7.11 18.24
CA GLU A 145 -7.45 -6.68 18.45
C GLU A 145 -6.59 -7.06 17.24
N LEU A 146 -5.82 -6.11 16.72
CA LEU A 146 -4.98 -6.29 15.53
C LEU A 146 -3.53 -6.61 15.88
N CYS A 147 -3.07 -6.20 17.07
CA CYS A 147 -1.71 -6.48 17.51
C CYS A 147 -1.67 -6.63 19.05
N SER A 148 -0.74 -7.44 19.53
CA SER A 148 -0.54 -7.65 20.95
C SER A 148 0.11 -6.41 21.61
N ARG A 149 -0.06 -6.30 22.94
CA ARG A 149 0.61 -5.26 23.73
C ARG A 149 2.13 -5.40 23.71
N ASP A 150 2.63 -6.64 23.64
CA ASP A 150 4.07 -6.92 23.57
C ASP A 150 4.67 -6.39 22.26
N PHE A 151 3.94 -6.54 21.14
CA PHE A 151 4.37 -5.96 19.85
C PHE A 151 4.49 -4.43 19.91
N LEU A 152 3.56 -3.76 20.62
CA LEU A 152 3.60 -2.31 20.77
C LEU A 152 4.77 -1.85 21.64
N ALA A 153 5.07 -2.58 22.73
CA ALA A 153 6.19 -2.28 23.60
C ALA A 153 7.56 -2.39 22.91
N ASP A 154 7.68 -3.29 21.93
CA ASP A 154 8.91 -3.45 21.14
C ASP A 154 9.12 -2.33 20.09
N THR A 155 8.13 -1.45 19.88
CA THR A 155 8.17 -0.38 18.86
C THR A 155 8.37 1.03 19.45
N GLU A 156 8.37 1.19 20.77
CA GLU A 156 8.71 2.44 21.48
C GLU A 156 10.24 2.56 21.70
#